data_af6d2ca2c725f09f9385b21774af00e0
#
_entry.id   af6d2ca2c725f09f9385b21774af00e0
#
_cell.length_a   1.000
_cell.length_b   1.000
_cell.length_c   1.000
_cell.angle_alpha   90.00
_cell.angle_beta   90.00
_cell.angle_gamma   90.00
#
_symmetry.space_group_name_H-M   'P 1'
#
loop_
_entity.id
_entity.type
_entity.pdbx_description
1 polymer ?
#
loop_
_entity_poly.entity_id
_entity_poly.type
_entity_poly.pdbx_seq_one_letter_code
_entity_poly.pdbx_strand_id
1 'polypeptide(L)'
;MPCVVALGAVASSLKLQPRNDDIDKEVREPGSKCARRGLVGKRTLPLSLVILLHALQRLRMAAALVSLLALVCQQPRAWDAERMSMAAQRLGPGAVAATRTLQPLIVTIGDQDDEARLQAVNQFYNRRIVFRDDVEVWGQPDHWASPMETLNKGAGDCEDYAIAKYFTLLAAGIPAPKLRLVYVRAQIGGPGGVFQAHMVLAYHATPTTEPLILDNLIGDVRPASRRPDLEPVFSFNSDGLWQGSGPALAGDPAARLSRWREVLAKAQVEGFL
;
A
#
# COMPACT_ATOMS: atom_id res chain seq x y z
N MET A 1 -4.62 2.47 29.41
CA MET A 1 -5.65 3.46 29.05
C MET A 1 -6.27 3.00 27.74
N PRO A 2 -7.57 3.08 27.52
CA PRO A 2 -8.21 2.52 26.34
C PRO A 2 -8.02 3.41 25.12
N CYS A 3 -7.71 2.79 23.96
CA CYS A 3 -7.96 3.43 22.67
C CYS A 3 -9.46 3.70 22.58
N VAL A 4 -9.87 4.96 22.59
CA VAL A 4 -11.27 5.35 22.46
C VAL A 4 -11.60 5.48 20.98
N VAL A 5 -11.88 4.36 20.32
CA VAL A 5 -12.49 4.39 18.99
C VAL A 5 -14.00 4.48 19.17
N ALA A 6 -14.55 5.63 18.89
CA ALA A 6 -15.98 5.85 18.95
C ALA A 6 -16.69 4.99 17.88
N LEU A 7 -17.45 3.99 18.33
CA LEU A 7 -18.37 3.19 17.50
C LEU A 7 -19.54 4.07 17.03
N GLY A 8 -19.28 4.94 16.05
CA GLY A 8 -20.29 5.68 15.33
C GLY A 8 -20.83 4.88 14.15
N ALA A 9 -21.96 4.21 14.35
CA ALA A 9 -22.95 3.83 13.34
C ALA A 9 -22.47 3.15 12.03
N VAL A 10 -22.08 1.88 12.08
CA VAL A 10 -21.94 1.03 10.88
C VAL A 10 -22.91 -0.17 10.89
N ALA A 11 -23.93 -0.15 11.71
CA ALA A 11 -24.89 -1.25 11.81
C ALA A 11 -26.28 -0.88 11.30
N SER A 12 -26.43 -0.39 10.06
CA SER A 12 -27.76 -0.42 9.39
C SER A 12 -27.64 -0.18 7.89
N SER A 13 -28.22 -1.11 7.13
CA SER A 13 -28.58 -1.06 5.70
C SER A 13 -27.61 -1.69 4.71
N LEU A 14 -27.63 -3.01 4.67
CA LEU A 14 -27.32 -3.80 3.46
C LEU A 14 -28.63 -4.13 2.73
N LYS A 15 -28.92 -3.42 1.65
CA LYS A 15 -29.87 -3.85 0.61
C LYS A 15 -29.10 -4.03 -0.70
N LEU A 16 -29.11 -5.25 -1.17
CA LEU A 16 -28.59 -5.68 -2.48
C LEU A 16 -29.57 -5.29 -3.59
N GLN A 17 -29.04 -4.76 -4.68
CA GLN A 17 -29.76 -4.61 -5.93
C GLN A 17 -28.93 -5.19 -7.09
N PRO A 18 -29.53 -6.02 -7.98
CA PRO A 18 -28.81 -6.68 -9.07
C PRO A 18 -28.67 -5.77 -10.29
N ARG A 19 -27.59 -5.96 -11.02
CA ARG A 19 -27.27 -5.27 -12.27
C ARG A 19 -27.55 -6.23 -13.45
N ASN A 20 -28.30 -5.75 -14.39
CA ASN A 20 -28.53 -6.42 -15.70
C ASN A 20 -27.47 -5.94 -16.69
N ASP A 21 -26.89 -6.92 -17.39
CA ASP A 21 -26.07 -6.73 -18.58
C ASP A 21 -26.92 -6.99 -19.82
N ASP A 22 -26.81 -6.15 -20.83
CA ASP A 22 -27.19 -6.52 -22.20
C ASP A 22 -26.19 -5.91 -23.19
N ILE A 23 -25.71 -6.79 -24.07
CA ILE A 23 -24.72 -6.56 -25.11
C ILE A 23 -25.42 -6.74 -26.45
N ASP A 24 -25.26 -5.84 -27.36
CA ASP A 24 -25.54 -6.12 -28.77
C ASP A 24 -24.37 -5.77 -29.68
N LYS A 25 -24.11 -6.73 -30.57
CA LYS A 25 -23.05 -6.78 -31.58
C LYS A 25 -23.54 -6.21 -32.90
N GLU A 26 -22.71 -5.50 -33.59
CA GLU A 26 -22.89 -5.39 -35.06
C GLU A 26 -21.54 -5.45 -35.80
N VAL A 27 -21.51 -6.38 -36.78
CA VAL A 27 -20.37 -6.73 -37.63
C VAL A 27 -20.59 -6.08 -39.00
N ARG A 28 -19.58 -5.47 -39.60
CA ARG A 28 -19.54 -5.15 -41.05
C ARG A 28 -18.19 -5.49 -41.66
N GLU A 29 -18.23 -6.25 -42.70
CA GLU A 29 -17.12 -6.65 -43.56
C GLU A 29 -16.83 -5.65 -44.71
N PRO A 30 -15.61 -5.64 -45.28
CA PRO A 30 -15.20 -4.68 -46.31
C PRO A 30 -15.15 -5.24 -47.73
N GLY A 31 -15.49 -4.35 -48.66
CA GLY A 31 -15.44 -4.63 -50.10
C GLY A 31 -14.09 -4.44 -50.72
N SER A 32 -13.75 -5.32 -51.62
CA SER A 32 -12.57 -5.38 -52.47
C SER A 32 -12.58 -4.34 -53.60
N LYS A 33 -11.43 -3.68 -53.89
CA LYS A 33 -11.14 -3.08 -55.21
C LYS A 33 -9.73 -3.33 -55.69
N CYS A 34 -9.65 -3.89 -56.85
CA CYS A 34 -8.50 -4.22 -57.68
C CYS A 34 -7.87 -2.93 -58.23
N ALA A 35 -6.52 -2.79 -58.22
CA ALA A 35 -5.82 -1.73 -58.93
C ALA A 35 -4.48 -2.19 -59.52
N ARG A 36 -4.30 -1.78 -60.72
CA ARG A 36 -3.37 -2.05 -61.84
C ARG A 36 -1.89 -2.01 -61.47
N ARG A 37 -1.11 -2.95 -62.10
CA ARG A 37 0.35 -3.01 -62.13
C ARG A 37 0.90 -1.88 -63.06
N GLY A 38 1.79 -1.04 -62.46
CA GLY A 38 2.72 -0.19 -63.19
C GLY A 38 4.14 -0.80 -63.07
N LEU A 39 4.78 -1.08 -64.20
CA LEU A 39 6.20 -1.51 -64.27
C LEU A 39 7.09 -0.31 -63.95
N VAL A 40 7.78 -0.39 -62.82
CA VAL A 40 8.85 0.56 -62.48
C VAL A 40 10.19 -0.17 -62.52
N GLY A 41 11.12 0.37 -63.35
CA GLY A 41 12.45 -0.20 -63.55
C GLY A 41 13.24 -0.37 -62.26
N LYS A 42 13.79 -1.56 -62.06
CA LYS A 42 14.63 -1.93 -60.91
C LYS A 42 16.00 -1.20 -61.04
N ARG A 43 16.20 -0.11 -60.35
CA ARG A 43 17.53 0.42 -60.06
C ARG A 43 18.15 -0.41 -58.92
N THR A 44 19.13 -1.23 -59.21
CA THR A 44 19.88 -1.96 -58.21
C THR A 44 20.83 -1.01 -57.48
N LEU A 45 20.69 -0.90 -56.19
CA LEU A 45 21.61 -0.09 -55.34
C LEU A 45 22.98 -0.80 -55.28
N PRO A 46 24.09 -0.04 -55.24
CA PRO A 46 25.43 -0.64 -55.11
C PRO A 46 25.55 -1.41 -53.79
N LEU A 47 26.22 -2.57 -53.84
CA LEU A 47 26.34 -3.51 -52.71
C LEU A 47 26.87 -2.84 -51.43
N SER A 48 27.79 -1.88 -51.57
CA SER A 48 28.35 -1.10 -50.48
C SER A 48 27.29 -0.28 -49.73
N LEU A 49 26.33 0.28 -50.44
CA LEU A 49 25.22 1.07 -49.85
C LEU A 49 24.22 0.18 -49.11
N VAL A 50 23.98 -1.03 -49.66
CA VAL A 50 23.10 -2.04 -49.00
C VAL A 50 23.71 -2.51 -47.67
N ILE A 51 25.05 -2.79 -47.66
CA ILE A 51 25.77 -3.20 -46.44
C ILE A 51 25.74 -2.08 -45.39
N LEU A 52 25.94 -0.83 -45.79
CA LEU A 52 25.89 0.34 -44.88
C LEU A 52 24.50 0.53 -44.28
N LEU A 53 23.45 0.39 -45.09
CA LEU A 53 22.05 0.48 -44.63
C LEU A 53 21.70 -0.62 -43.61
N HIS A 54 22.14 -1.84 -43.86
CA HIS A 54 21.93 -2.93 -42.91
C HIS A 54 22.70 -2.75 -41.59
N ALA A 55 23.93 -2.21 -41.64
CA ALA A 55 24.70 -1.91 -40.44
C ALA A 55 24.01 -0.79 -39.60
N LEU A 56 23.54 0.26 -40.25
CA LEU A 56 22.79 1.33 -39.61
C LEU A 56 21.46 0.85 -39.01
N GLN A 57 20.78 -0.07 -39.71
CA GLN A 57 19.52 -0.65 -39.21
C GLN A 57 19.74 -1.54 -37.96
N ARG A 58 20.82 -2.33 -37.97
CA ARG A 58 21.22 -3.15 -36.79
C ARG A 58 21.59 -2.25 -35.60
N LEU A 59 22.31 -1.15 -35.84
CA LEU A 59 22.66 -0.20 -34.78
C LEU A 59 21.43 0.47 -34.17
N ARG A 60 20.45 0.87 -35.03
CA ARG A 60 19.15 1.43 -34.57
C ARG A 60 18.33 0.43 -33.79
N MET A 61 18.28 -0.82 -34.22
CA MET A 61 17.58 -1.89 -33.52
C MET A 61 18.22 -2.18 -32.16
N ALA A 62 19.56 -2.22 -32.07
CA ALA A 62 20.27 -2.39 -30.82
C ALA A 62 20.04 -1.21 -29.86
N ALA A 63 20.08 0.02 -30.35
CA ALA A 63 19.78 1.21 -29.56
C ALA A 63 18.33 1.24 -29.07
N ALA A 64 17.36 0.84 -29.93
CA ALA A 64 15.96 0.72 -29.54
C ALA A 64 15.74 -0.36 -28.47
N LEU A 65 16.46 -1.50 -28.58
CA LEU A 65 16.38 -2.58 -27.60
C LEU A 65 16.95 -2.16 -26.23
N VAL A 66 18.08 -1.44 -26.23
CA VAL A 66 18.70 -0.89 -25.01
C VAL A 66 17.77 0.16 -24.38
N SER A 67 17.14 1.02 -25.18
CA SER A 67 16.18 1.99 -24.69
C SER A 67 14.91 1.33 -24.12
N LEU A 68 14.44 0.26 -24.76
CA LEU A 68 13.29 -0.51 -24.26
C LEU A 68 13.62 -1.25 -22.95
N LEU A 69 14.83 -1.84 -22.84
CA LEU A 69 15.30 -2.45 -21.60
C LEU A 69 15.42 -1.41 -20.47
N ALA A 70 15.91 -0.22 -20.77
CA ALA A 70 16.01 0.87 -19.79
C ALA A 70 14.63 1.35 -19.28
N LEU A 71 13.60 1.35 -20.15
CA LEU A 71 12.22 1.67 -19.74
C LEU A 71 11.60 0.57 -18.87
N VAL A 72 11.92 -0.70 -19.12
CA VAL A 72 11.37 -1.84 -18.34
C VAL A 72 11.99 -1.92 -16.94
N CYS A 73 13.20 -1.38 -16.74
CA CYS A 73 13.83 -1.33 -15.41
C CYS A 73 13.36 -0.19 -14.50
N GLN A 74 12.53 0.71 -14.97
CA GLN A 74 11.87 1.68 -14.09
C GLN A 74 10.60 1.07 -13.50
N GLN A 75 10.78 0.15 -12.57
CA GLN A 75 9.67 -0.23 -11.67
C GLN A 75 9.19 1.06 -11.00
N PRO A 76 7.89 1.41 -11.09
CA PRO A 76 7.38 2.52 -10.30
C PRO A 76 7.71 2.22 -8.84
N ARG A 77 8.58 3.02 -8.25
CA ARG A 77 8.82 2.92 -6.81
C ARG A 77 7.49 3.15 -6.11
N ALA A 78 7.15 2.26 -5.19
CA ALA A 78 5.92 2.35 -4.42
C ALA A 78 5.89 3.58 -3.48
N TRP A 79 6.94 4.42 -3.50
CA TRP A 79 7.07 5.62 -2.68
C TRP A 79 8.01 6.66 -3.32
N ASP A 80 7.84 7.92 -2.91
CA ASP A 80 8.57 9.08 -3.43
C ASP A 80 9.39 9.75 -2.31
N ALA A 81 10.70 9.56 -2.34
CA ALA A 81 11.62 10.08 -1.32
C ALA A 81 11.64 11.62 -1.27
N GLU A 82 11.49 12.30 -2.41
CA GLU A 82 11.49 13.75 -2.47
C GLU A 82 10.19 14.32 -1.88
N ARG A 83 9.03 13.79 -2.25
CA ARG A 83 7.74 14.14 -1.62
C ARG A 83 7.77 13.92 -0.13
N MET A 84 8.30 12.78 0.33
CA MET A 84 8.44 12.49 1.76
C MET A 84 9.30 13.52 2.47
N SER A 85 10.42 13.92 1.86
CA SER A 85 11.30 14.95 2.41
C SER A 85 10.62 16.33 2.47
N MET A 86 9.87 16.70 1.42
CA MET A 86 9.11 17.95 1.38
C MET A 86 7.96 17.95 2.41
N ALA A 87 7.25 16.85 2.56
CA ALA A 87 6.21 16.70 3.57
C ALA A 87 6.80 16.81 4.99
N ALA A 88 7.93 16.15 5.24
CA ALA A 88 8.63 16.26 6.51
C ALA A 88 9.01 17.70 6.87
N GLN A 89 9.51 18.49 5.91
CA GLN A 89 9.84 19.90 6.13
C GLN A 89 8.62 20.75 6.51
N ARG A 90 7.45 20.46 5.93
CA ARG A 90 6.19 21.16 6.26
C ARG A 90 5.66 20.81 7.64
N LEU A 91 5.81 19.55 8.05
CA LEU A 91 5.31 19.04 9.32
C LEU A 91 6.17 19.48 10.51
N GLY A 92 7.50 19.51 10.35
CA GLY A 92 8.37 20.00 11.41
C GLY A 92 9.65 19.18 11.61
N PRO A 93 10.46 19.58 12.61
CA PRO A 93 11.80 19.02 12.83
C PRO A 93 11.78 17.54 13.21
N GLY A 94 10.75 17.07 13.91
CA GLY A 94 10.58 15.65 14.25
C GLY A 94 10.44 14.79 13.00
N ALA A 95 9.60 15.19 12.04
CA ALA A 95 9.42 14.51 10.76
C ALA A 95 10.73 14.53 9.94
N VAL A 96 11.43 15.67 9.88
CA VAL A 96 12.73 15.79 9.19
C VAL A 96 13.76 14.83 9.78
N ALA A 97 13.84 14.76 11.11
CA ALA A 97 14.76 13.84 11.79
C ALA A 97 14.39 12.37 11.52
N ALA A 98 13.09 12.05 11.55
CA ALA A 98 12.60 10.70 11.28
C ALA A 98 12.85 10.26 9.83
N THR A 99 12.67 11.14 8.85
CA THR A 99 12.88 10.85 7.42
C THR A 99 14.31 10.39 7.14
N ARG A 100 15.30 10.95 7.84
CA ARG A 100 16.72 10.55 7.71
C ARG A 100 16.98 9.08 8.06
N THR A 101 16.11 8.45 8.82
CA THR A 101 16.21 7.04 9.21
C THR A 101 15.19 6.16 8.51
N LEU A 102 14.01 6.68 8.19
CA LEU A 102 12.93 5.96 7.53
C LEU A 102 13.27 5.64 6.06
N GLN A 103 13.76 6.63 5.31
CA GLN A 103 14.11 6.43 3.90
C GLN A 103 15.22 5.37 3.70
N PRO A 104 16.35 5.41 4.43
CA PRO A 104 17.33 4.33 4.38
C PRO A 104 16.76 2.98 4.81
N LEU A 105 15.88 2.95 5.82
CA LEU A 105 15.21 1.71 6.22
C LEU A 105 14.41 1.12 5.06
N ILE A 106 13.51 1.90 4.43
CA ILE A 106 12.69 1.45 3.29
C ILE A 106 13.57 0.88 2.17
N VAL A 107 14.66 1.57 1.82
CA VAL A 107 15.60 1.11 0.79
C VAL A 107 16.26 -0.20 1.21
N THR A 108 16.78 -0.28 2.44
CA THR A 108 17.53 -1.46 2.92
C THR A 108 16.67 -2.71 3.00
N ILE A 109 15.42 -2.56 3.48
CA ILE A 109 14.52 -3.71 3.61
C ILE A 109 13.83 -4.08 2.30
N GLY A 110 13.83 -3.19 1.31
CA GLY A 110 13.18 -3.42 0.01
C GLY A 110 13.68 -4.67 -0.74
N ASP A 111 14.93 -5.07 -0.53
CA ASP A 111 15.54 -6.26 -1.14
C ASP A 111 15.50 -7.50 -0.22
N GLN A 112 14.90 -7.39 0.98
CA GLN A 112 14.78 -8.50 1.93
C GLN A 112 13.49 -9.29 1.70
N ASP A 113 13.39 -10.46 2.35
CA ASP A 113 12.15 -11.23 2.38
C ASP A 113 11.06 -10.52 3.22
N ASP A 114 9.82 -10.96 3.05
CA ASP A 114 8.68 -10.33 3.72
C ASP A 114 8.81 -10.38 5.25
N GLU A 115 9.33 -11.49 5.82
CA GLU A 115 9.46 -11.65 7.27
C GLU A 115 10.46 -10.64 7.87
N ALA A 116 11.60 -10.48 7.23
CA ALA A 116 12.60 -9.49 7.63
C ALA A 116 12.06 -8.04 7.52
N ARG A 117 11.29 -7.73 6.46
CA ARG A 117 10.59 -6.43 6.32
C ARG A 117 9.63 -6.18 7.47
N LEU A 118 8.78 -7.19 7.80
CA LEU A 118 7.80 -7.09 8.89
C LEU A 118 8.49 -6.81 10.23
N GLN A 119 9.52 -7.58 10.56
CA GLN A 119 10.28 -7.42 11.80
C GLN A 119 10.94 -6.04 11.89
N ALA A 120 11.61 -5.61 10.83
CA ALA A 120 12.31 -4.33 10.80
C ALA A 120 11.36 -3.15 10.99
N VAL A 121 10.22 -3.14 10.29
CA VAL A 121 9.22 -2.07 10.39
C VAL A 121 8.52 -2.10 11.74
N ASN A 122 8.15 -3.28 12.26
CA ASN A 122 7.54 -3.40 13.57
C ASN A 122 8.46 -2.82 14.66
N GLN A 123 9.74 -3.21 14.66
CA GLN A 123 10.73 -2.71 15.62
C GLN A 123 11.00 -1.22 15.47
N PHE A 124 11.05 -0.70 14.23
CA PHE A 124 11.29 0.71 13.97
C PHE A 124 10.26 1.59 14.68
N TYR A 125 8.98 1.30 14.50
CA TYR A 125 7.90 2.09 15.11
C TYR A 125 7.78 1.81 16.60
N ASN A 126 7.80 0.56 17.06
CA ASN A 126 7.65 0.22 18.47
C ASN A 126 8.76 0.79 19.37
N ARG A 127 9.94 1.06 18.83
CA ARG A 127 11.04 1.69 19.58
C ARG A 127 11.05 3.22 19.51
N ARG A 128 10.41 3.80 18.48
CA ARG A 128 10.51 5.23 18.19
C ARG A 128 9.31 6.02 18.68
N ILE A 129 8.12 5.40 18.63
CA ILE A 129 6.88 6.06 19.01
C ILE A 129 6.57 5.73 20.46
N VAL A 130 6.18 6.75 21.23
CA VAL A 130 5.69 6.59 22.60
C VAL A 130 4.18 6.47 22.53
N PHE A 131 3.62 5.43 23.17
CA PHE A 131 2.16 5.29 23.25
C PHE A 131 1.57 6.44 24.08
N ARG A 132 0.64 7.18 23.46
CA ARG A 132 -0.17 8.24 24.06
C ARG A 132 -1.52 8.30 23.38
N ASP A 133 -2.55 8.58 24.19
CA ASP A 133 -3.91 8.76 23.67
C ASP A 133 -3.99 10.03 22.81
N ASP A 134 -4.88 10.02 21.84
CA ASP A 134 -5.13 11.11 20.88
C ASP A 134 -5.41 12.45 21.54
N VAL A 135 -6.17 12.44 22.65
CA VAL A 135 -6.45 13.66 23.40
C VAL A 135 -5.17 14.32 23.92
N GLU A 136 -4.16 13.53 24.30
CA GLU A 136 -2.87 14.05 24.76
C GLU A 136 -2.01 14.58 23.60
N VAL A 137 -2.05 13.91 22.45
CA VAL A 137 -1.21 14.24 21.29
C VAL A 137 -1.83 15.33 20.41
N TRP A 138 -3.14 15.24 20.17
CA TRP A 138 -3.87 16.04 19.18
C TRP A 138 -4.93 16.97 19.79
N GLY A 139 -5.25 16.83 21.08
CA GLY A 139 -6.29 17.62 21.76
C GLY A 139 -7.73 17.27 21.34
N GLN A 140 -7.90 16.15 20.64
CA GLN A 140 -9.20 15.67 20.18
C GLN A 140 -9.24 14.13 20.26
N PRO A 141 -10.41 13.50 20.47
CA PRO A 141 -10.52 12.05 20.48
C PRO A 141 -10.47 11.48 19.07
N ASP A 142 -9.88 10.29 18.93
CA ASP A 142 -9.95 9.45 17.74
C ASP A 142 -9.44 10.17 16.46
N HIS A 143 -8.16 10.58 16.49
CA HIS A 143 -7.43 11.19 15.37
C HIS A 143 -6.52 10.16 14.71
N TRP A 144 -6.76 9.81 13.46
CA TRP A 144 -5.88 8.91 12.73
C TRP A 144 -4.77 9.71 12.04
N ALA A 145 -3.57 9.63 12.61
CA ALA A 145 -2.43 10.33 12.06
C ALA A 145 -1.87 9.62 10.82
N SER A 146 -1.32 10.42 9.91
CA SER A 146 -0.49 9.88 8.83
C SER A 146 0.87 9.41 9.36
N PRO A 147 1.61 8.58 8.60
CA PRO A 147 2.94 8.13 9.02
C PRO A 147 3.89 9.27 9.40
N MET A 148 3.88 10.35 8.63
CA MET A 148 4.78 11.48 8.91
C MET A 148 4.28 12.36 10.07
N GLU A 149 2.98 12.47 10.29
CA GLU A 149 2.41 13.13 11.47
C GLU A 149 2.80 12.38 12.75
N THR A 150 2.61 11.05 12.78
CA THR A 150 3.02 10.18 13.89
C THR A 150 4.53 10.32 14.19
N LEU A 151 5.35 10.28 13.15
CA LEU A 151 6.80 10.43 13.29
C LEU A 151 7.21 11.84 13.74
N ASN A 152 6.49 12.89 13.32
CA ASN A 152 6.74 14.25 13.76
C ASN A 152 6.45 14.44 15.26
N LYS A 153 5.36 13.84 15.73
CA LYS A 153 4.99 13.87 17.15
C LYS A 153 5.88 12.95 18.00
N GLY A 154 6.38 11.85 17.43
CA GLY A 154 7.09 10.80 18.17
C GLY A 154 6.18 10.10 19.19
N ALA A 155 4.87 10.27 19.06
CA ALA A 155 3.84 9.70 19.92
C ALA A 155 2.57 9.43 19.11
N GLY A 156 1.76 8.49 19.57
CA GLY A 156 0.48 8.12 18.98
C GLY A 156 -0.12 6.91 19.67
N ASP A 157 -1.33 6.55 19.30
CA ASP A 157 -2.00 5.37 19.85
C ASP A 157 -2.01 4.18 18.88
N CYS A 158 -2.87 3.18 19.10
CA CYS A 158 -2.76 1.90 18.40
C CYS A 158 -2.95 2.01 16.89
N GLU A 159 -3.87 2.83 16.41
CA GLU A 159 -4.09 3.03 14.99
C GLU A 159 -2.94 3.76 14.31
N ASP A 160 -2.32 4.71 14.98
CA ASP A 160 -1.17 5.43 14.44
C ASP A 160 0.02 4.51 14.18
N TYR A 161 0.30 3.58 15.12
CA TYR A 161 1.30 2.54 14.90
C TYR A 161 0.93 1.64 13.72
N ALA A 162 -0.30 1.15 13.67
CA ALA A 162 -0.75 0.23 12.64
C ALA A 162 -0.72 0.86 11.24
N ILE A 163 -1.22 2.11 11.12
CA ILE A 163 -1.22 2.91 9.89
C ILE A 163 0.20 3.19 9.41
N ALA A 164 1.08 3.64 10.31
CA ALA A 164 2.46 3.95 9.95
C ALA A 164 3.22 2.72 9.47
N LYS A 165 3.04 1.56 10.13
CA LYS A 165 3.60 0.28 9.68
C LYS A 165 3.05 -0.14 8.32
N TYR A 166 1.73 -0.01 8.09
CA TYR A 166 1.07 -0.34 6.83
C TYR A 166 1.70 0.39 5.65
N PHE A 167 1.76 1.72 5.70
CA PHE A 167 2.31 2.51 4.59
C PHE A 167 3.81 2.30 4.40
N THR A 168 4.57 2.10 5.47
CA THR A 168 6.00 1.82 5.36
C THR A 168 6.26 0.47 4.71
N LEU A 169 5.45 -0.55 4.99
CA LEU A 169 5.55 -1.86 4.33
C LEU A 169 5.14 -1.80 2.86
N LEU A 170 4.12 -1.01 2.51
CA LEU A 170 3.80 -0.72 1.11
C LEU A 170 4.99 -0.08 0.39
N ALA A 171 5.59 0.96 0.99
CA ALA A 171 6.78 1.62 0.46
C ALA A 171 7.97 0.67 0.32
N ALA A 172 8.11 -0.31 1.22
CA ALA A 172 9.12 -1.36 1.16
C ALA A 172 8.77 -2.49 0.15
N GLY A 173 7.67 -2.38 -0.59
CA GLY A 173 7.30 -3.28 -1.68
C GLY A 173 6.42 -4.47 -1.28
N ILE A 174 5.84 -4.50 -0.09
CA ILE A 174 4.80 -5.49 0.24
C ILE A 174 3.48 -5.05 -0.42
N PRO A 175 2.86 -5.91 -1.25
CA PRO A 175 1.61 -5.56 -1.93
C PRO A 175 0.45 -5.33 -0.96
N ALA A 176 -0.40 -4.33 -1.25
CA ALA A 176 -1.57 -3.99 -0.43
C ALA A 176 -2.50 -5.18 -0.11
N PRO A 177 -2.78 -6.12 -1.04
CA PRO A 177 -3.61 -7.29 -0.74
C PRO A 177 -3.07 -8.20 0.37
N LYS A 178 -1.76 -8.14 0.67
CA LYS A 178 -1.14 -8.90 1.76
C LYS A 178 -1.28 -8.22 3.13
N LEU A 179 -1.67 -6.95 3.19
CA LEU A 179 -1.73 -6.15 4.41
C LEU A 179 -3.17 -5.79 4.74
N ARG A 180 -3.56 -5.92 6.01
CA ARG A 180 -4.85 -5.43 6.51
C ARG A 180 -4.68 -4.78 7.87
N LEU A 181 -5.22 -3.59 8.02
CA LEU A 181 -5.48 -2.97 9.30
C LEU A 181 -6.67 -3.73 9.92
N VAL A 182 -6.51 -4.21 11.14
CA VAL A 182 -7.53 -5.03 11.80
C VAL A 182 -7.94 -4.35 13.10
N TYR A 183 -9.21 -3.96 13.16
CA TYR A 183 -9.84 -3.53 14.39
C TYR A 183 -10.20 -4.76 15.23
N VAL A 184 -9.73 -4.79 16.46
CA VAL A 184 -9.89 -5.93 17.36
C VAL A 184 -10.44 -5.50 18.72
N ARG A 185 -11.05 -6.43 19.44
CA ARG A 185 -11.19 -6.36 20.88
C ARG A 185 -9.97 -7.04 21.50
N ALA A 186 -9.13 -6.29 22.19
CA ALA A 186 -7.93 -6.81 22.82
C ALA A 186 -8.16 -7.03 24.32
N GLN A 187 -7.83 -8.22 24.82
CA GLN A 187 -7.87 -8.53 26.25
C GLN A 187 -6.55 -8.12 26.91
N ILE A 188 -6.58 -7.02 27.66
CA ILE A 188 -5.41 -6.48 28.34
C ILE A 188 -5.34 -6.99 29.77
N GLY A 189 -4.13 -7.36 30.23
CA GLY A 189 -3.90 -7.87 31.59
C GLY A 189 -3.95 -9.40 31.72
N GLY A 190 -3.94 -10.13 30.59
CA GLY A 190 -3.94 -11.58 30.54
C GLY A 190 -5.35 -12.22 30.74
N PRO A 191 -5.43 -13.52 31.05
CA PRO A 191 -6.70 -14.20 31.25
C PRO A 191 -7.56 -13.53 32.31
N GLY A 192 -8.81 -13.19 31.97
CA GLY A 192 -9.71 -12.43 32.84
C GLY A 192 -9.51 -10.92 32.85
N GLY A 193 -8.60 -10.40 32.03
CA GLY A 193 -8.36 -8.97 31.86
C GLY A 193 -9.50 -8.24 31.15
N VAL A 194 -9.36 -6.92 31.01
CA VAL A 194 -10.38 -6.04 30.43
C VAL A 194 -10.28 -6.05 28.91
N PHE A 195 -11.41 -6.18 28.22
CA PHE A 195 -11.47 -5.98 26.78
C PHE A 195 -11.54 -4.49 26.44
N GLN A 196 -10.73 -4.07 25.51
CA GLN A 196 -10.73 -2.70 24.97
C GLN A 196 -10.55 -2.71 23.46
N ALA A 197 -10.96 -1.62 22.82
CA ALA A 197 -10.74 -1.37 21.42
C ALA A 197 -9.24 -1.27 21.13
N HIS A 198 -8.81 -1.87 20.01
CA HIS A 198 -7.41 -1.85 19.61
C HIS A 198 -7.28 -2.04 18.11
N MET A 199 -6.19 -1.57 17.52
CA MET A 199 -5.88 -1.78 16.11
C MET A 199 -4.50 -2.41 15.95
N VAL A 200 -4.43 -3.42 15.09
CA VAL A 200 -3.19 -4.10 14.71
C VAL A 200 -3.05 -4.16 13.20
N LEU A 201 -1.85 -4.43 12.72
CA LEU A 201 -1.59 -4.73 11.32
C LEU A 201 -1.43 -6.25 11.14
N ALA A 202 -2.19 -6.83 10.22
CA ALA A 202 -2.09 -8.23 9.82
C ALA A 202 -1.44 -8.34 8.45
N TYR A 203 -0.48 -9.27 8.32
CA TYR A 203 0.15 -9.65 7.06
C TYR A 203 -0.26 -11.06 6.67
N HIS A 204 -0.75 -11.25 5.44
CA HIS A 204 -1.12 -12.52 4.84
C HIS A 204 -0.14 -12.86 3.71
N ALA A 205 0.66 -13.91 3.86
CA ALA A 205 1.55 -14.37 2.79
C ALA A 205 0.76 -14.78 1.53
N THR A 206 -0.39 -15.45 1.74
CA THR A 206 -1.42 -15.75 0.75
C THR A 206 -2.81 -15.52 1.36
N PRO A 207 -3.89 -15.43 0.57
CA PRO A 207 -5.25 -15.19 1.09
C PRO A 207 -5.76 -16.23 2.09
N THR A 208 -5.17 -17.44 2.09
CA THR A 208 -5.57 -18.57 2.93
C THR A 208 -4.57 -18.87 4.05
N THR A 209 -3.42 -18.19 4.06
CA THR A 209 -2.40 -18.39 5.10
C THR A 209 -2.81 -17.65 6.37
N GLU A 210 -2.53 -18.28 7.51
CA GLU A 210 -2.64 -17.64 8.81
C GLU A 210 -1.84 -16.32 8.83
N PRO A 211 -2.44 -15.19 9.24
CA PRO A 211 -1.74 -13.92 9.24
C PRO A 211 -0.71 -13.81 10.36
N LEU A 212 0.36 -13.07 10.06
CA LEU A 212 1.30 -12.56 11.05
C LEU A 212 0.81 -11.20 11.57
N ILE A 213 0.83 -11.00 12.88
CA ILE A 213 0.33 -9.80 13.56
C ILE A 213 1.50 -8.92 13.99
N LEU A 214 1.46 -7.67 13.55
CA LEU A 214 2.32 -6.59 13.99
C LEU A 214 1.53 -5.70 14.95
N ASP A 215 2.04 -5.54 16.15
CA ASP A 215 1.36 -4.85 17.24
C ASP A 215 2.33 -3.92 17.99
N ASN A 216 1.82 -2.90 18.66
CA ASN A 216 2.60 -2.06 19.55
C ASN A 216 2.63 -2.60 21.00
N LEU A 217 1.66 -3.45 21.38
CA LEU A 217 1.62 -4.07 22.69
C LEU A 217 2.65 -5.19 22.87
N ILE A 218 3.05 -5.85 21.77
CA ILE A 218 4.04 -6.93 21.75
C ILE A 218 5.10 -6.61 20.71
N GLY A 219 6.38 -6.65 21.12
CA GLY A 219 7.50 -6.33 20.24
C GLY A 219 7.73 -7.32 19.09
N ASP A 220 7.31 -8.58 19.28
CA ASP A 220 7.50 -9.64 18.30
C ASP A 220 6.35 -9.69 17.31
N VAL A 221 6.66 -9.98 16.04
CA VAL A 221 5.66 -10.37 15.04
C VAL A 221 5.26 -11.82 15.30
N ARG A 222 3.96 -12.08 15.50
CA ARG A 222 3.44 -13.42 15.87
C ARG A 222 2.31 -13.86 14.97
N PRO A 223 2.17 -15.18 14.71
CA PRO A 223 0.97 -15.72 14.05
C PRO A 223 -0.28 -15.43 14.89
N ALA A 224 -1.42 -15.26 14.23
CA ALA A 224 -2.71 -14.96 14.88
C ALA A 224 -3.11 -16.03 15.93
N SER A 225 -2.80 -17.31 15.70
CA SER A 225 -3.05 -18.40 16.66
C SER A 225 -2.27 -18.23 17.99
N ARG A 226 -1.22 -17.42 17.99
CA ARG A 226 -0.45 -17.05 19.19
C ARG A 226 -0.88 -15.72 19.80
N ARG A 227 -2.02 -15.19 19.36
CA ARG A 227 -2.64 -13.96 19.85
C ARG A 227 -4.11 -14.22 20.22
N PRO A 228 -4.38 -15.16 21.16
CA PRO A 228 -5.74 -15.45 21.62
C PRO A 228 -6.37 -14.28 22.38
N ASP A 229 -5.58 -13.28 22.73
CA ASP A 229 -5.99 -12.01 23.34
C ASP A 229 -6.68 -11.05 22.35
N LEU A 230 -6.66 -11.33 21.04
CA LEU A 230 -7.22 -10.47 20.00
C LEU A 230 -8.44 -11.11 19.35
N GLU A 231 -9.59 -10.44 19.44
CA GLU A 231 -10.84 -10.82 18.77
C GLU A 231 -11.10 -9.88 17.59
N PRO A 232 -10.94 -10.32 16.31
CA PRO A 232 -11.17 -9.47 15.15
C PRO A 232 -12.64 -9.05 15.00
N VAL A 233 -12.87 -7.75 14.77
CA VAL A 233 -14.22 -7.17 14.54
C VAL A 233 -14.42 -6.87 13.07
N PHE A 234 -13.50 -6.14 12.45
CA PHE A 234 -13.43 -5.88 11.02
C PHE A 234 -11.99 -5.60 10.60
N SER A 235 -11.73 -5.72 9.31
CA SER A 235 -10.42 -5.40 8.74
C SER A 235 -10.56 -4.60 7.45
N PHE A 236 -9.55 -3.82 7.08
CA PHE A 236 -9.56 -3.01 5.89
C PHE A 236 -8.14 -2.72 5.38
N ASN A 237 -8.06 -2.30 4.12
CA ASN A 237 -6.86 -1.72 3.51
C ASN A 237 -7.30 -0.74 2.41
N SER A 238 -6.44 -0.42 1.42
CA SER A 238 -6.82 0.41 0.26
C SER A 238 -7.83 -0.26 -0.67
N ASP A 239 -7.91 -1.60 -0.67
CA ASP A 239 -8.64 -2.37 -1.67
C ASP A 239 -10.03 -2.82 -1.18
N GLY A 240 -10.24 -2.90 0.14
CA GLY A 240 -11.50 -3.39 0.67
C GLY A 240 -11.68 -3.27 2.17
N LEU A 241 -12.93 -3.48 2.59
CA LEU A 241 -13.37 -3.60 3.97
C LEU A 241 -13.99 -4.99 4.15
N TRP A 242 -13.59 -5.73 5.18
CA TRP A 242 -14.04 -7.09 5.47
C TRP A 242 -14.60 -7.22 6.88
N GLN A 243 -15.55 -8.12 7.05
CA GLN A 243 -16.02 -8.49 8.39
C GLN A 243 -15.01 -9.43 9.06
N GLY A 244 -14.58 -9.10 10.26
CA GLY A 244 -13.53 -9.84 10.97
C GLY A 244 -12.21 -9.85 10.20
N SER A 245 -11.51 -10.96 10.24
CA SER A 245 -10.28 -11.25 9.46
C SER A 245 -10.54 -12.13 8.23
N GLY A 246 -11.82 -12.48 7.97
CA GLY A 246 -12.22 -13.40 6.90
C GLY A 246 -12.22 -12.79 5.50
N PRO A 247 -12.62 -13.57 4.46
CA PRO A 247 -12.65 -13.13 3.07
C PRO A 247 -13.92 -12.34 2.70
N ALA A 248 -14.95 -12.30 3.56
CA ALA A 248 -16.23 -11.67 3.26
C ALA A 248 -16.10 -10.15 3.14
N LEU A 249 -16.18 -9.66 1.89
CA LEU A 249 -16.11 -8.23 1.59
C LEU A 249 -17.37 -7.53 2.12
N ALA A 250 -17.18 -6.47 2.90
CA ALA A 250 -18.24 -5.66 3.48
C ALA A 250 -18.44 -4.30 2.77
N GLY A 251 -17.55 -3.93 1.85
CA GLY A 251 -17.69 -2.73 1.03
C GLY A 251 -16.40 -1.98 0.76
N ASP A 252 -16.55 -0.74 0.29
CA ASP A 252 -15.45 0.20 0.05
C ASP A 252 -15.04 0.87 1.39
N PRO A 253 -13.79 0.73 1.82
CA PRO A 253 -13.31 1.34 3.06
C PRO A 253 -13.29 2.88 3.00
N ALA A 254 -12.91 3.47 1.88
CA ALA A 254 -12.85 4.93 1.75
C ALA A 254 -14.23 5.58 1.77
N ALA A 255 -15.28 4.87 1.31
CA ALA A 255 -16.66 5.34 1.40
C ALA A 255 -17.24 5.23 2.81
N ARG A 256 -16.78 4.24 3.61
CA ARG A 256 -17.36 3.92 4.94
C ARG A 256 -16.54 4.46 6.11
N LEU A 257 -15.23 4.62 5.94
CA LEU A 257 -14.32 5.08 6.98
C LEU A 257 -13.74 6.44 6.57
N SER A 258 -14.35 7.53 7.03
CA SER A 258 -13.92 8.89 6.68
C SER A 258 -12.48 9.16 7.08
N ARG A 259 -12.06 8.71 8.27
CA ARG A 259 -10.68 8.85 8.75
C ARG A 259 -9.67 8.11 7.86
N TRP A 260 -10.01 6.91 7.41
CA TRP A 260 -9.15 6.18 6.48
C TRP A 260 -8.96 6.92 5.16
N ARG A 261 -10.04 7.52 4.63
CA ARG A 261 -9.96 8.34 3.41
C ARG A 261 -9.05 9.56 3.61
N GLU A 262 -9.10 10.20 4.77
CA GLU A 262 -8.22 11.32 5.11
C GLU A 262 -6.77 10.87 5.22
N VAL A 263 -6.51 9.74 5.86
CA VAL A 263 -5.16 9.14 5.96
C VAL A 263 -4.60 8.79 4.58
N LEU A 264 -5.40 8.19 3.69
CA LEU A 264 -4.98 7.89 2.31
C LEU A 264 -4.55 9.16 1.57
N ALA A 265 -5.33 10.25 1.69
CA ALA A 265 -5.00 11.52 1.06
C ALA A 265 -3.69 12.12 1.61
N LYS A 266 -3.48 12.05 2.93
CA LYS A 266 -2.24 12.49 3.58
C LYS A 266 -1.05 11.65 3.13
N ALA A 267 -1.17 10.32 3.16
CA ALA A 267 -0.10 9.39 2.76
C ALA A 267 0.34 9.59 1.31
N GLN A 268 -0.61 9.91 0.41
CA GLN A 268 -0.31 10.27 -0.97
C GLN A 268 0.51 11.56 -1.07
N VAL A 269 0.14 12.60 -0.32
CA VAL A 269 0.90 13.87 -0.27
C VAL A 269 2.28 13.67 0.34
N GLU A 270 2.39 12.75 1.29
CA GLU A 270 3.64 12.38 1.98
C GLU A 270 4.55 11.44 1.16
N GLY A 271 4.12 10.99 -0.02
CA GLY A 271 4.93 10.18 -0.92
C GLY A 271 4.99 8.69 -0.56
N PHE A 272 4.04 8.17 0.22
CA PHE A 272 3.90 6.73 0.50
C PHE A 272 3.08 5.98 -0.55
N LEU A 273 2.39 6.72 -1.43
CA LEU A 273 1.54 6.20 -2.52
C LEU A 273 1.84 6.92 -3.83
#